data_373c438206bfaebabf5add6f1d26ca40
#
_entry.id   373c438206bfaebabf5add6f1d26ca40
#
_cell.length_a   1.000
_cell.length_b   1.000
_cell.length_c   1.000
_cell.angle_alpha   90.00
_cell.angle_beta   90.00
_cell.angle_gamma   90.00
#
_symmetry.space_group_name_H-M   'P 1'
#
loop_
_entity.id
_entity.type
_entity.pdbx_description
1 polymer ?
#
loop_
_entity_poly.entity_id
_entity_poly.type
_entity_poly.pdbx_seq_one_letter_code
_entity_poly.pdbx_strand_id
1 'polypeptide(L)'
;HLSTGKLSDFRNQHLGFVFQFHQLLPEFTALENIMIPAYIAGKNTKEARQRAEELLEFMGLSDRSSHKPNELSGGEKQRVAVARALVNNPAVILADEPSGSLDTKNKQELHQLFFDLRDKFGQTFVIVTHDEGLAHITDRTIHLKDGMIESLPQPLRKEGSATVEIENE
;
A
#
# COMPACT_ATOMS: atom_id res chain seq x y z
N HIS A 1 -24.63 2.86 -12.12
CA HIS A 1 -24.43 2.66 -10.68
C HIS A 1 -24.26 1.17 -10.38
N LEU A 2 -23.17 0.79 -9.69
CA LEU A 2 -22.98 -0.56 -9.20
C LEU A 2 -23.88 -0.80 -7.97
N SER A 3 -24.42 -2.03 -7.82
CA SER A 3 -25.04 -2.42 -6.56
C SER A 3 -23.99 -2.50 -5.43
N THR A 4 -24.42 -2.43 -4.16
CA THR A 4 -23.52 -2.45 -3.00
C THR A 4 -22.58 -3.66 -3.02
N GLY A 5 -23.06 -4.86 -3.36
CA GLY A 5 -22.22 -6.06 -3.49
C GLY A 5 -21.18 -5.91 -4.59
N LYS A 6 -21.59 -5.53 -5.80
CA LYS A 6 -20.65 -5.30 -6.91
C LYS A 6 -19.59 -4.21 -6.63
N LEU A 7 -19.97 -3.19 -5.84
CA LEU A 7 -19.02 -2.15 -5.42
C LEU A 7 -17.98 -2.69 -4.43
N SER A 8 -18.40 -3.56 -3.50
CA SER A 8 -17.48 -4.24 -2.57
C SER A 8 -16.51 -5.17 -3.29
N ASP A 9 -17.01 -5.95 -4.25
CA ASP A 9 -16.18 -6.82 -5.08
C ASP A 9 -15.18 -6.02 -5.91
N PHE A 10 -15.63 -4.91 -6.51
CA PHE A 10 -14.76 -4.01 -7.27
C PHE A 10 -13.64 -3.44 -6.40
N ARG A 11 -13.97 -2.92 -5.20
CA ARG A 11 -12.97 -2.40 -4.26
C ARG A 11 -11.96 -3.46 -3.87
N ASN A 12 -12.41 -4.67 -3.53
CA ASN A 12 -11.53 -5.74 -3.09
C ASN A 12 -10.57 -6.22 -4.20
N GLN A 13 -11.00 -6.18 -5.46
CA GLN A 13 -10.21 -6.67 -6.58
C GLN A 13 -9.29 -5.60 -7.20
N HIS A 14 -9.70 -4.33 -7.18
CA HIS A 14 -9.04 -3.28 -7.95
C HIS A 14 -8.35 -2.20 -7.11
N LEU A 15 -8.66 -2.10 -5.81
CA LEU A 15 -8.09 -1.09 -4.92
C LEU A 15 -7.37 -1.74 -3.74
N GLY A 16 -6.11 -1.37 -3.53
CA GLY A 16 -5.38 -1.64 -2.30
C GLY A 16 -5.48 -0.44 -1.35
N PHE A 17 -5.43 -0.69 -0.04
CA PHE A 17 -5.44 0.38 0.96
C PHE A 17 -4.30 0.19 1.95
N VAL A 18 -3.57 1.26 2.20
CA VAL A 18 -2.50 1.35 3.20
C VAL A 18 -2.80 2.54 4.10
N PHE A 19 -2.75 2.35 5.42
CA PHE A 19 -3.08 3.38 6.41
C PHE A 19 -1.91 3.63 7.35
N GLN A 20 -1.87 4.79 7.96
CA GLN A 20 -0.84 5.19 8.94
C GLN A 20 -0.71 4.20 10.10
N PHE A 21 -1.82 3.69 10.63
CA PHE A 21 -1.84 2.77 11.77
C PHE A 21 -1.98 1.29 11.37
N HIS A 22 -1.52 0.91 10.17
CA HIS A 22 -1.42 -0.45 9.63
C HIS A 22 -2.75 -1.23 9.58
N GLN A 23 -3.63 -1.09 10.56
CA GLN A 23 -4.93 -1.76 10.70
C GLN A 23 -4.84 -3.29 10.48
N LEU A 24 -3.81 -3.92 11.04
CA LEU A 24 -3.69 -5.36 11.05
C LEU A 24 -4.62 -5.94 12.12
N LEU A 25 -5.20 -7.09 11.81
CA LEU A 25 -6.05 -7.83 12.74
C LEU A 25 -5.15 -8.58 13.75
N PRO A 26 -5.24 -8.27 15.04
CA PRO A 26 -4.30 -8.75 16.05
C PRO A 26 -4.39 -10.26 16.34
N GLU A 27 -5.53 -10.89 16.00
CA GLU A 27 -5.78 -12.32 16.16
C GLU A 27 -5.04 -13.16 15.12
N PHE A 28 -4.73 -12.57 13.95
CA PHE A 28 -4.15 -13.24 12.82
C PHE A 28 -2.64 -12.97 12.70
N THR A 29 -1.92 -13.94 12.17
CA THR A 29 -0.49 -13.82 11.83
C THR A 29 -0.28 -12.84 10.66
N ALA A 30 0.99 -12.47 10.37
CA ALA A 30 1.34 -11.66 9.21
C ALA A 30 0.84 -12.30 7.90
N LEU A 31 1.09 -13.60 7.73
CA LEU A 31 0.62 -14.36 6.57
C LEU A 31 -0.91 -14.31 6.43
N GLU A 32 -1.63 -14.60 7.50
CA GLU A 32 -3.09 -14.62 7.51
C GLU A 32 -3.68 -13.23 7.22
N ASN A 33 -3.13 -12.16 7.80
CA ASN A 33 -3.53 -10.78 7.49
C ASN A 33 -3.45 -10.48 6.00
N ILE A 34 -2.39 -10.94 5.32
CA ILE A 34 -2.21 -10.75 3.89
C ILE A 34 -3.23 -11.58 3.09
N MET A 35 -3.57 -12.79 3.54
CA MET A 35 -4.49 -13.69 2.84
C MET A 35 -5.96 -13.25 2.88
N ILE A 36 -6.37 -12.46 3.88
CA ILE A 36 -7.78 -12.07 4.08
C ILE A 36 -8.44 -11.47 2.82
N PRO A 37 -7.87 -10.46 2.14
CA PRO A 37 -8.51 -9.92 0.94
C PRO A 37 -8.61 -10.93 -0.21
N ALA A 38 -7.69 -11.88 -0.29
CA ALA A 38 -7.74 -12.96 -1.27
C ALA A 38 -8.89 -13.93 -1.01
N TYR A 39 -9.17 -14.25 0.25
CA TYR A 39 -10.34 -15.05 0.63
C TYR A 39 -11.65 -14.33 0.32
N ILE A 40 -11.73 -13.02 0.58
CA ILE A 40 -12.90 -12.20 0.24
C ILE A 40 -13.11 -12.19 -1.30
N ALA A 41 -12.03 -12.22 -2.09
CA ALA A 41 -12.09 -12.36 -3.56
C ALA A 41 -12.45 -13.78 -4.04
N GLY A 42 -12.68 -14.74 -3.13
CA GLY A 42 -13.05 -16.12 -3.45
C GLY A 42 -11.87 -17.01 -3.86
N LYS A 43 -10.61 -16.61 -3.67
CA LYS A 43 -9.43 -17.43 -3.92
C LYS A 43 -9.37 -18.59 -2.92
N ASN A 44 -8.93 -19.75 -3.38
CA ASN A 44 -8.72 -20.90 -2.50
C ASN A 44 -7.48 -20.70 -1.61
N THR A 45 -7.38 -21.49 -0.54
CA THR A 45 -6.30 -21.37 0.46
C THR A 45 -4.92 -21.53 -0.15
N LYS A 46 -4.74 -22.40 -1.13
CA LYS A 46 -3.43 -22.64 -1.75
C LYS A 46 -2.96 -21.42 -2.54
N GLU A 47 -3.83 -20.85 -3.36
CA GLU A 47 -3.54 -19.64 -4.16
C GLU A 47 -3.29 -18.44 -3.27
N ALA A 48 -4.15 -18.23 -2.25
CA ALA A 48 -4.02 -17.10 -1.31
C ALA A 48 -2.70 -17.19 -0.53
N ARG A 49 -2.35 -18.39 -0.03
CA ARG A 49 -1.11 -18.63 0.70
C ARG A 49 0.11 -18.42 -0.17
N GLN A 50 0.15 -19.04 -1.35
CA GLN A 50 1.28 -18.89 -2.27
C GLN A 50 1.56 -17.43 -2.57
N ARG A 51 0.51 -16.65 -2.91
CA ARG A 51 0.66 -15.22 -3.21
C ARG A 51 1.12 -14.42 -1.99
N ALA A 52 0.61 -14.73 -0.80
CA ALA A 52 1.01 -14.06 0.43
C ALA A 52 2.48 -14.36 0.79
N GLU A 53 2.94 -15.59 0.61
CA GLU A 53 4.34 -15.99 0.84
C GLU A 53 5.30 -15.29 -0.14
N GLU A 54 4.95 -15.19 -1.43
CA GLU A 54 5.72 -14.42 -2.43
C GLU A 54 5.85 -12.94 -2.03
N LEU A 55 4.77 -12.34 -1.51
CA LEU A 55 4.78 -10.96 -1.05
C LEU A 55 5.62 -10.79 0.22
N LEU A 56 5.51 -11.71 1.19
CA LEU A 56 6.35 -11.69 2.39
C LEU A 56 7.83 -11.82 2.05
N GLU A 57 8.19 -12.68 1.11
CA GLU A 57 9.57 -12.80 0.61
C GLU A 57 10.06 -11.48 0.00
N PHE A 58 9.26 -10.87 -0.87
CA PHE A 58 9.58 -9.58 -1.47
C PHE A 58 9.76 -8.47 -0.43
N MET A 59 8.96 -8.49 0.63
CA MET A 59 9.04 -7.54 1.76
C MET A 59 10.19 -7.83 2.74
N GLY A 60 10.95 -8.92 2.55
CA GLY A 60 11.99 -9.36 3.49
C GLY A 60 11.44 -9.85 4.83
N LEU A 61 10.23 -10.45 4.82
CA LEU A 61 9.49 -10.86 6.02
C LEU A 61 9.16 -12.35 6.05
N SER A 62 9.85 -13.20 5.30
CA SER A 62 9.60 -14.65 5.27
C SER A 62 9.64 -15.27 6.66
N ASP A 63 10.63 -14.89 7.48
CA ASP A 63 10.81 -15.37 8.86
C ASP A 63 9.78 -14.80 9.85
N ARG A 64 8.95 -13.87 9.41
CA ARG A 64 7.89 -13.21 10.19
C ARG A 64 6.48 -13.70 9.85
N SER A 65 6.37 -14.64 8.91
CA SER A 65 5.08 -15.13 8.38
C SER A 65 4.10 -15.59 9.46
N SER A 66 4.61 -16.26 10.51
CA SER A 66 3.83 -16.78 11.64
C SER A 66 3.69 -15.82 12.84
N HIS A 67 4.33 -14.64 12.80
CA HIS A 67 4.25 -13.66 13.87
C HIS A 67 2.93 -12.91 13.85
N LYS A 68 2.41 -12.60 15.03
CA LYS A 68 1.24 -11.73 15.20
C LYS A 68 1.66 -10.26 15.20
N PRO A 69 0.74 -9.32 14.98
CA PRO A 69 1.07 -7.89 14.93
C PRO A 69 1.80 -7.36 16.16
N ASN A 70 1.52 -7.87 17.37
CA ASN A 70 2.20 -7.46 18.59
C ASN A 70 3.67 -7.94 18.68
N GLU A 71 4.08 -8.87 17.83
CA GLU A 71 5.44 -9.41 17.75
C GLU A 71 6.27 -8.75 16.64
N LEU A 72 5.67 -7.81 15.90
CA LEU A 72 6.28 -7.10 14.78
C LEU A 72 6.63 -5.66 15.17
N SER A 73 7.75 -5.15 14.65
CA SER A 73 8.10 -3.73 14.70
C SER A 73 7.12 -2.87 13.88
N GLY A 74 7.14 -1.55 14.06
CA GLY A 74 6.30 -0.63 13.29
C GLY A 74 6.53 -0.74 11.78
N GLY A 75 7.79 -0.79 11.34
CA GLY A 75 8.15 -0.95 9.94
C GLY A 75 7.74 -2.32 9.36
N GLU A 76 7.88 -3.41 10.14
CA GLU A 76 7.41 -4.75 9.73
C GLU A 76 5.88 -4.78 9.58
N LYS A 77 5.14 -4.19 10.53
CA LYS A 77 3.67 -4.05 10.42
C LYS A 77 3.26 -3.31 9.17
N GLN A 78 3.95 -2.23 8.84
CA GLN A 78 3.63 -1.44 7.65
C GLN A 78 3.92 -2.23 6.37
N ARG A 79 5.04 -2.95 6.28
CA ARG A 79 5.32 -3.84 5.16
C ARG A 79 4.27 -4.96 5.01
N VAL A 80 3.78 -5.54 6.11
CA VAL A 80 2.66 -6.48 6.08
C VAL A 80 1.38 -5.82 5.56
N ALA A 81 1.08 -4.58 5.97
CA ALA A 81 -0.09 -3.84 5.47
C ALA A 81 0.02 -3.54 3.96
N VAL A 82 1.21 -3.19 3.47
CA VAL A 82 1.48 -3.03 2.03
C VAL A 82 1.31 -4.36 1.28
N ALA A 83 1.86 -5.45 1.80
CA ALA A 83 1.68 -6.79 1.21
C ALA A 83 0.20 -7.20 1.15
N ARG A 84 -0.57 -6.92 2.21
CA ARG A 84 -2.02 -7.15 2.24
C ARG A 84 -2.75 -6.35 1.16
N ALA A 85 -2.36 -5.10 0.94
CA ALA A 85 -2.94 -4.27 -0.11
C ALA A 85 -2.67 -4.82 -1.53
N LEU A 86 -1.54 -5.53 -1.72
CA LEU A 86 -1.08 -6.08 -3.01
C LEU A 86 -1.61 -7.46 -3.34
N VAL A 87 -2.19 -8.22 -2.40
CA VAL A 87 -2.46 -9.65 -2.57
C VAL A 87 -3.39 -9.98 -3.75
N ASN A 88 -4.33 -9.09 -4.06
CA ASN A 88 -5.25 -9.22 -5.19
C ASN A 88 -4.73 -8.58 -6.49
N ASN A 89 -3.49 -8.08 -6.50
CA ASN A 89 -2.90 -7.39 -7.64
C ASN A 89 -3.77 -6.20 -8.12
N PRO A 90 -4.06 -5.22 -7.22
CA PRO A 90 -4.97 -4.13 -7.53
C PRO A 90 -4.40 -3.21 -8.61
N ALA A 91 -5.29 -2.50 -9.31
CA ALA A 91 -4.87 -1.49 -10.30
C ALA A 91 -4.22 -0.28 -9.63
N VAL A 92 -4.70 0.10 -8.43
CA VAL A 92 -4.23 1.27 -7.68
C VAL A 92 -4.15 0.96 -6.20
N ILE A 93 -3.10 1.44 -5.52
CA ILE A 93 -2.99 1.47 -4.07
C ILE A 93 -3.21 2.91 -3.58
N LEU A 94 -4.17 3.06 -2.68
CA LEU A 94 -4.44 4.30 -1.97
C LEU A 94 -3.75 4.24 -0.61
N ALA A 95 -2.83 5.14 -0.36
CA ALA A 95 -2.06 5.21 0.88
C ALA A 95 -2.33 6.54 1.60
N ASP A 96 -2.77 6.44 2.85
CA ASP A 96 -3.07 7.58 3.70
C ASP A 96 -2.02 7.67 4.81
N GLU A 97 -1.15 8.69 4.74
CA GLU A 97 -0.01 8.90 5.64
C GLU A 97 0.80 7.63 5.95
N PRO A 98 1.21 6.85 4.94
CA PRO A 98 1.71 5.50 5.15
C PRO A 98 3.01 5.42 5.96
N SER A 99 3.75 6.52 6.07
CA SER A 99 5.00 6.61 6.82
C SER A 99 4.90 7.45 8.10
N GLY A 100 3.72 8.03 8.40
CA GLY A 100 3.56 9.01 9.47
C GLY A 100 3.82 8.49 10.89
N SER A 101 3.72 7.19 11.13
CA SER A 101 3.99 6.55 12.44
C SER A 101 5.37 5.91 12.55
N LEU A 102 6.22 6.03 11.51
CA LEU A 102 7.52 5.37 11.44
C LEU A 102 8.67 6.29 11.84
N ASP A 103 9.73 5.71 12.39
CA ASP A 103 11.01 6.40 12.53
C ASP A 103 11.67 6.67 11.16
N THR A 104 12.64 7.57 11.14
CA THR A 104 13.29 8.05 9.91
C THR A 104 13.84 6.90 9.04
N LYS A 105 14.41 5.86 9.63
CA LYS A 105 14.99 4.74 8.89
C LYS A 105 13.88 3.92 8.22
N ASN A 106 12.88 3.49 9.00
CA ASN A 106 11.76 2.71 8.49
C ASN A 106 10.94 3.48 7.45
N LYS A 107 10.83 4.83 7.62
CA LYS A 107 10.21 5.73 6.66
C LYS A 107 10.93 5.68 5.30
N GLN A 108 12.25 5.84 5.28
CA GLN A 108 13.04 5.78 4.05
C GLN A 108 12.96 4.41 3.37
N GLU A 109 13.02 3.32 4.15
CA GLU A 109 12.85 1.96 3.64
C GLU A 109 11.47 1.75 3.01
N LEU A 110 10.41 2.31 3.61
CA LEU A 110 9.06 2.24 3.05
C LEU A 110 8.93 3.04 1.75
N HIS A 111 9.51 4.24 1.69
CA HIS A 111 9.51 5.04 0.46
C HIS A 111 10.22 4.29 -0.66
N GLN A 112 11.42 3.72 -0.40
CA GLN A 112 12.13 2.92 -1.39
C GLN A 112 11.30 1.72 -1.84
N LEU A 113 10.60 1.05 -0.92
CA LEU A 113 9.71 -0.06 -1.24
C LEU A 113 8.60 0.33 -2.22
N PHE A 114 8.01 1.52 -2.10
CA PHE A 114 7.00 1.98 -3.07
C PHE A 114 7.58 2.14 -4.48
N PHE A 115 8.80 2.67 -4.61
CA PHE A 115 9.49 2.75 -5.90
C PHE A 115 9.84 1.38 -6.46
N ASP A 116 10.33 0.46 -5.62
CA ASP A 116 10.65 -0.92 -6.05
C ASP A 116 9.39 -1.64 -6.55
N LEU A 117 8.23 -1.44 -5.89
CA LEU A 117 6.94 -2.01 -6.30
C LEU A 117 6.45 -1.38 -7.62
N ARG A 118 6.59 -0.06 -7.78
CA ARG A 118 6.30 0.64 -9.03
C ARG A 118 7.13 0.08 -10.17
N ASP A 119 8.44 0.01 -10.00
CA ASP A 119 9.39 -0.36 -11.05
C ASP A 119 9.30 -1.86 -11.41
N LYS A 120 9.10 -2.73 -10.42
CA LYS A 120 9.06 -4.19 -10.63
C LYS A 120 7.70 -4.69 -11.09
N PHE A 121 6.62 -4.13 -10.55
CA PHE A 121 5.25 -4.63 -10.80
C PHE A 121 4.38 -3.65 -11.59
N GLY A 122 4.88 -2.47 -11.97
CA GLY A 122 4.08 -1.43 -12.63
C GLY A 122 2.94 -0.90 -11.73
N GLN A 123 3.14 -0.96 -10.39
CA GLN A 123 2.09 -0.61 -9.45
C GLN A 123 1.88 0.90 -9.39
N THR A 124 0.63 1.33 -9.48
CA THR A 124 0.24 2.73 -9.28
C THR A 124 -0.08 2.99 -7.81
N PHE A 125 0.51 4.05 -7.27
CA PHE A 125 0.23 4.55 -5.92
C PHE A 125 -0.41 5.93 -5.99
N VAL A 126 -1.41 6.17 -5.15
CA VAL A 126 -1.92 7.50 -4.80
C VAL A 126 -1.68 7.66 -3.31
N ILE A 127 -0.77 8.56 -2.94
CA ILE A 127 -0.32 8.75 -1.57
C ILE A 127 -0.80 10.12 -1.09
N VAL A 128 -1.51 10.15 0.03
CA VAL A 128 -1.83 11.37 0.77
C VAL A 128 -0.80 11.50 1.88
N THR A 129 -0.07 12.61 1.92
CA THR A 129 0.94 12.86 2.94
C THR A 129 1.24 14.35 3.10
N HIS A 130 1.78 14.71 4.25
CA HIS A 130 2.40 16.03 4.50
C HIS A 130 3.94 15.96 4.45
N ASP A 131 4.51 14.85 3.96
CA ASP A 131 5.95 14.67 3.82
C ASP A 131 6.47 15.24 2.50
N GLU A 132 6.95 16.48 2.54
CA GLU A 132 7.55 17.16 1.39
C GLU A 132 8.71 16.35 0.77
N GLY A 133 9.47 15.59 1.58
CA GLY A 133 10.56 14.75 1.09
C GLY A 133 10.07 13.64 0.18
N LEU A 134 8.92 13.02 0.49
CA LEU A 134 8.28 12.05 -0.37
C LEU A 134 7.68 12.73 -1.61
N ALA A 135 7.01 13.87 -1.44
CA ALA A 135 6.43 14.66 -2.52
C ALA A 135 7.44 14.98 -3.63
N HIS A 136 8.64 15.39 -3.26
CA HIS A 136 9.70 15.76 -4.22
C HIS A 136 10.25 14.60 -5.05
N ILE A 137 10.12 13.36 -4.60
CA ILE A 137 10.66 12.18 -5.30
C ILE A 137 9.60 11.38 -6.06
N THR A 138 8.30 11.73 -5.91
CA THR A 138 7.20 11.11 -6.68
C THR A 138 7.18 11.55 -8.14
N ASP A 139 6.53 10.75 -8.99
CA ASP A 139 6.40 11.07 -10.42
C ASP A 139 5.52 12.30 -10.66
N ARG A 140 4.56 12.56 -9.76
CA ARG A 140 3.62 13.68 -9.83
C ARG A 140 3.07 14.03 -8.45
N THR A 141 3.04 15.33 -8.12
CA THR A 141 2.45 15.87 -6.88
C THR A 141 1.27 16.79 -7.22
N ILE A 142 0.21 16.70 -6.43
CA ILE A 142 -0.96 17.59 -6.50
C ILE A 142 -1.11 18.26 -5.14
N HIS A 143 -1.00 19.58 -5.10
CA HIS A 143 -1.22 20.35 -3.89
C HIS A 143 -2.70 20.71 -3.75
N LEU A 144 -3.28 20.35 -2.58
CA LEU A 144 -4.64 20.69 -2.22
C LEU A 144 -4.63 21.72 -1.09
N LYS A 145 -5.39 22.81 -1.26
CA LYS A 145 -5.64 23.82 -0.24
C LYS A 145 -7.12 24.16 -0.21
N ASP A 146 -7.70 24.18 0.98
CA ASP A 146 -9.14 24.48 1.18
C ASP A 146 -10.09 23.66 0.27
N GLY A 147 -9.74 22.38 0.01
CA GLY A 147 -10.52 21.49 -0.84
C GLY A 147 -10.40 21.79 -2.35
N MET A 148 -9.48 22.66 -2.76
CA MET A 148 -9.22 23.01 -4.16
C MET A 148 -7.80 22.63 -4.56
N ILE A 149 -7.62 22.30 -5.83
CA ILE A 149 -6.28 22.09 -6.40
C ILE A 149 -5.62 23.46 -6.57
N GLU A 150 -4.53 23.72 -5.84
CA GLU A 150 -3.81 24.98 -5.88
C GLU A 150 -2.94 25.10 -7.15
N SER A 151 -2.33 24.00 -7.56
CA SER A 151 -1.55 23.94 -8.77
C SER A 151 -1.59 22.54 -9.38
N LEU A 152 -1.73 22.46 -10.70
CA LEU A 152 -1.48 21.19 -11.41
C LEU A 152 0.02 21.10 -11.69
N PRO A 153 0.71 20.08 -11.20
CA PRO A 153 2.13 19.92 -11.46
C PRO A 153 2.36 19.67 -12.96
N GLN A 154 3.47 20.21 -13.45
CA GLN A 154 3.97 19.78 -14.76
C GLN A 154 4.42 18.32 -14.67
N PRO A 155 4.21 17.50 -15.69
CA PRO A 155 4.62 16.11 -15.67
C PRO A 155 6.14 16.02 -15.53
N LEU A 156 6.60 15.49 -14.40
CA LEU A 156 7.99 15.19 -14.16
C LEU A 156 8.29 13.76 -14.62
N ARG A 157 8.84 13.67 -15.82
CA ARG A 157 9.68 12.58 -16.37
C ARG A 157 9.08 11.17 -16.55
N LYS A 158 9.18 10.78 -17.81
CA LYS A 158 9.14 9.43 -18.43
C LYS A 158 7.83 8.67 -18.42
N GLU A 159 7.39 8.39 -19.62
CA GLU A 159 6.34 7.45 -19.97
C GLU A 159 6.47 6.14 -19.18
N GLY A 160 5.44 5.78 -18.40
CA GLY A 160 5.32 4.44 -17.86
C GLY A 160 4.64 4.26 -16.51
N SER A 161 4.67 5.19 -15.57
CA SER A 161 3.96 5.04 -14.30
C SER A 161 3.60 6.40 -13.69
N ALA A 162 2.35 6.55 -13.27
CA ALA A 162 1.89 7.76 -12.60
C ALA A 162 1.64 7.44 -11.12
N THR A 163 2.47 7.99 -10.23
CA THR A 163 2.17 8.13 -8.82
C THR A 163 1.59 9.53 -8.62
N VAL A 164 0.43 9.62 -8.00
CA VAL A 164 -0.24 10.88 -7.68
C VAL A 164 -0.25 11.02 -6.17
N GLU A 165 0.36 12.07 -5.66
CA GLU A 165 0.36 12.43 -4.26
C GLU A 165 -0.57 13.60 -4.02
N ILE A 166 -1.29 13.60 -2.91
CA ILE A 166 -2.23 14.65 -2.52
C ILE A 166 -1.81 15.13 -1.14
N GLU A 167 -1.26 16.33 -1.06
CA GLU A 167 -0.95 16.99 0.20
C GLU A 167 -2.19 17.74 0.73
N ASN A 168 -2.46 17.56 2.03
CA ASN A 168 -3.47 18.33 2.76
C ASN A 168 -2.72 19.27 3.74
N GLU A 169 -2.85 20.57 3.55
CA GLU A 169 -2.52 21.59 4.56
C GLU A 169 -3.72 21.89 5.46
#